data_8f52d9a23610b02d91b384d137c0ce74
#
_entry.id   8f52d9a23610b02d91b384d137c0ce74
#
_cell.length_a   1.000
_cell.length_b   1.000
_cell.length_c   1.000
_cell.angle_alpha   90.00
_cell.angle_beta   90.00
_cell.angle_gamma   90.00
#
_symmetry.space_group_name_H-M   'P 1'
#
loop_
_entity.id
_entity.type
_entity.pdbx_description
1 polymer ?
#
loop_
_entity_poly.entity_id
_entity_poly.type
_entity_poly.pdbx_seq_one_letter_code
_entity_poly.pdbx_strand_id
1 'polypeptide(L)'
;MTDYRYLLDIALILLSTKVFGLFTRCLQMPSVVGALIAGIILGPACLNLVQMSNLIESLSEIGVIILMFGAGLGTSITDLKRAGLKAFIIATIGVIVPLIVGYIIGGFYNVGPEAWLGNLFLGVILTATSVGITVETLKEMDCLATESGNAILAAAVIDDVLGIICLTLVSGMADTSVHIGMVLLKIVLFFVFAVVAGYFLHKAFEFWFEHDSRGGLQRYSITSFAFALIMAYIAEAFFGVADITGSFVAGLIISGTQQCPYVTKRIGTVSYILITPIFFASIGLKLSPIHFTGELLALTLILCIAAVLTKIVGCGLGGVICHYSKEQSIRIGCGMISRGEVALIVANKGMALHLLPQIFITPVLLSVVFSTIITPILLKIVYKHGDDDPDFNIQNAA
;
A
#
# COMPACT_ATOMS: atom_id res chain seq x y z
N MET A 1 -5.64 -2.45 -37.61
CA MET A 1 -6.17 -3.65 -36.91
C MET A 1 -6.23 -3.31 -35.45
N THR A 2 -7.41 -3.33 -34.85
CA THR A 2 -7.57 -3.19 -33.39
C THR A 2 -6.83 -4.35 -32.75
N ASP A 3 -5.81 -4.05 -31.98
CA ASP A 3 -5.02 -5.08 -31.30
C ASP A 3 -5.82 -5.65 -30.15
N TYR A 4 -6.44 -6.82 -30.34
CA TYR A 4 -7.20 -7.54 -29.30
C TYR A 4 -6.30 -8.27 -28.30
N ARG A 5 -4.98 -8.06 -28.34
CA ARG A 5 -4.01 -8.75 -27.50
C ARG A 5 -4.29 -8.55 -26.00
N TYR A 6 -4.82 -7.38 -25.63
CA TYR A 6 -5.18 -7.10 -24.23
C TYR A 6 -6.16 -8.11 -23.62
N LEU A 7 -7.06 -8.72 -24.45
CA LEU A 7 -7.98 -9.76 -23.97
C LEU A 7 -7.21 -11.02 -23.57
N LEU A 8 -6.22 -11.40 -24.38
CA LEU A 8 -5.36 -12.54 -24.08
C LEU A 8 -4.48 -12.26 -22.85
N ASP A 9 -3.92 -11.06 -22.75
CA ASP A 9 -3.07 -10.65 -21.64
C ASP A 9 -3.84 -10.72 -20.31
N ILE A 10 -5.05 -10.15 -20.26
CA ILE A 10 -5.92 -10.24 -19.08
C ILE A 10 -6.28 -11.69 -18.76
N ALA A 11 -6.65 -12.49 -19.75
CA ALA A 11 -6.99 -13.90 -19.55
C ALA A 11 -5.81 -14.69 -18.99
N LEU A 12 -4.60 -14.48 -19.52
CA LEU A 12 -3.37 -15.11 -19.03
C LEU A 12 -3.07 -14.70 -17.57
N ILE A 13 -3.22 -13.41 -17.24
CA ILE A 13 -3.06 -12.93 -15.86
C ILE A 13 -4.05 -13.63 -14.94
N LEU A 14 -5.33 -13.62 -15.27
CA LEU A 14 -6.38 -14.21 -14.41
C LEU A 14 -6.18 -15.72 -14.20
N LEU A 15 -5.86 -16.46 -15.25
CA LEU A 15 -5.63 -17.91 -15.17
C LEU A 15 -4.37 -18.23 -14.36
N SER A 16 -3.26 -17.56 -14.67
CA SER A 16 -1.99 -17.82 -13.99
C SER A 16 -2.03 -17.43 -12.52
N THR A 17 -2.58 -16.26 -12.18
CA THR A 17 -2.74 -15.84 -10.78
C THR A 17 -3.60 -16.81 -9.99
N LYS A 18 -4.64 -17.38 -10.61
CA LYS A 18 -5.48 -18.41 -9.98
C LYS A 18 -4.71 -19.72 -9.77
N VAL A 19 -3.98 -20.19 -10.78
CA VAL A 19 -3.17 -21.43 -10.70
C VAL A 19 -2.08 -21.28 -9.63
N PHE A 20 -1.29 -20.22 -9.70
CA PHE A 20 -0.24 -19.96 -8.70
C PHE A 20 -0.80 -19.67 -7.30
N GLY A 21 -1.94 -18.99 -7.20
CA GLY A 21 -2.64 -18.78 -5.94
C GLY A 21 -3.13 -20.07 -5.29
N LEU A 22 -3.59 -21.05 -6.08
CA LEU A 22 -3.91 -22.40 -5.57
C LEU A 22 -2.65 -23.13 -5.11
N PHE A 23 -1.56 -23.02 -5.88
CA PHE A 23 -0.28 -23.63 -5.52
C PHE A 23 0.27 -23.05 -4.20
N THR A 24 0.27 -21.73 -4.03
CA THR A 24 0.73 -21.09 -2.78
C THR A 24 -0.15 -21.45 -1.58
N ARG A 25 -1.47 -21.64 -1.78
CA ARG A 25 -2.36 -22.16 -0.74
C ARG A 25 -2.03 -23.58 -0.33
N CYS A 26 -1.65 -24.46 -1.26
CA CYS A 26 -1.14 -25.81 -0.93
C CYS A 26 0.12 -25.73 -0.05
N LEU A 27 0.95 -24.71 -0.24
CA LEU A 27 2.11 -24.41 0.60
C LEU A 27 1.73 -23.63 1.88
N GLN A 28 0.43 -23.47 2.12
CA GLN A 28 -0.11 -22.68 3.21
C GLN A 28 0.35 -21.21 3.17
N MET A 29 0.59 -20.61 2.04
CA MET A 29 0.92 -19.20 1.86
C MET A 29 -0.30 -18.41 1.34
N PRO A 30 -0.38 -17.09 1.61
CA PRO A 30 -1.42 -16.23 1.04
C PRO A 30 -1.43 -16.28 -0.49
N SER A 31 -2.61 -16.18 -1.10
CA SER A 31 -2.78 -16.24 -2.56
C SER A 31 -2.13 -15.06 -3.28
N VAL A 32 -1.96 -13.94 -2.59
CA VAL A 32 -1.25 -12.74 -3.06
C VAL A 32 0.17 -13.08 -3.54
N VAL A 33 0.90 -13.94 -2.81
CA VAL A 33 2.24 -14.40 -3.20
C VAL A 33 2.20 -15.11 -4.56
N GLY A 34 1.19 -15.95 -4.77
CA GLY A 34 1.00 -16.64 -6.04
C GLY A 34 0.73 -15.68 -7.21
N ALA A 35 -0.07 -14.64 -6.98
CA ALA A 35 -0.37 -13.65 -8.00
C ALA A 35 0.88 -12.82 -8.39
N LEU A 36 1.72 -12.46 -7.43
CA LEU A 36 3.00 -11.79 -7.67
C LEU A 36 3.96 -12.67 -8.50
N ILE A 37 4.11 -13.94 -8.10
CA ILE A 37 4.95 -14.91 -8.83
C ILE A 37 4.43 -15.12 -10.24
N ALA A 38 3.12 -15.21 -10.43
CA ALA A 38 2.50 -15.31 -11.75
C ALA A 38 2.88 -14.12 -12.64
N GLY A 39 2.84 -12.90 -12.09
CA GLY A 39 3.26 -11.68 -12.79
C GLY A 39 4.74 -11.71 -13.21
N ILE A 40 5.64 -12.16 -12.33
CA ILE A 40 7.08 -12.30 -12.63
C ILE A 40 7.30 -13.31 -13.76
N ILE A 41 6.62 -14.46 -13.70
CA ILE A 41 6.77 -15.52 -14.69
C ILE A 41 6.21 -15.11 -16.06
N LEU A 42 5.04 -14.46 -16.10
CA LEU A 42 4.44 -13.98 -17.35
C LEU A 42 5.19 -12.79 -17.94
N GLY A 43 5.85 -12.01 -17.09
CA GLY A 43 6.49 -10.75 -17.43
C GLY A 43 7.80 -10.86 -18.21
N PRO A 44 8.40 -9.70 -18.53
CA PRO A 44 9.65 -9.61 -19.29
C PRO A 44 10.83 -10.29 -18.59
N ALA A 45 10.78 -10.43 -17.26
CA ALA A 45 11.86 -11.07 -16.48
C ALA A 45 12.02 -12.57 -16.79
N CYS A 46 10.95 -13.27 -17.22
CA CYS A 46 10.97 -14.71 -17.46
C CYS A 46 10.45 -15.06 -18.86
N LEU A 47 9.14 -15.25 -19.04
CA LEU A 47 8.55 -15.75 -20.29
C LEU A 47 8.26 -14.65 -21.31
N ASN A 48 8.19 -13.40 -20.90
CA ASN A 48 7.85 -12.24 -21.74
C ASN A 48 6.55 -12.46 -22.58
N LEU A 49 5.56 -13.14 -21.99
CA LEU A 49 4.27 -13.39 -22.61
C LEU A 49 3.33 -12.20 -22.51
N VAL A 50 3.39 -11.50 -21.37
CA VAL A 50 2.59 -10.32 -21.07
C VAL A 50 3.52 -9.16 -20.75
N GLN A 51 3.23 -8.00 -21.35
CA GLN A 51 3.96 -6.77 -21.09
C GLN A 51 3.04 -5.76 -20.42
N MET A 52 3.63 -4.84 -19.64
CA MET A 52 2.87 -3.74 -19.04
C MET A 52 2.30 -2.86 -20.18
N SER A 53 0.99 -2.77 -20.24
CA SER A 53 0.25 -1.89 -21.14
C SER A 53 -0.49 -0.82 -20.35
N ASN A 54 -0.84 0.30 -20.98
CA ASN A 54 -1.62 1.36 -20.34
C ASN A 54 -2.92 0.84 -19.72
N LEU A 55 -3.56 -0.16 -20.34
CA LEU A 55 -4.78 -0.77 -19.81
C LEU A 55 -4.50 -1.54 -18.52
N ILE A 56 -3.45 -2.37 -18.49
CA ILE A 56 -3.07 -3.13 -17.28
C ILE A 56 -2.66 -2.16 -16.16
N GLU A 57 -1.95 -1.09 -16.49
CA GLU A 57 -1.55 -0.06 -15.54
C GLU A 57 -2.77 0.63 -14.93
N SER A 58 -3.71 1.14 -15.76
CA SER A 58 -4.93 1.78 -15.28
C SER A 58 -5.82 0.82 -14.46
N LEU A 59 -5.92 -0.47 -14.86
CA LEU A 59 -6.64 -1.47 -14.08
C LEU A 59 -5.95 -1.76 -12.74
N SER A 60 -4.63 -1.72 -12.71
CA SER A 60 -3.83 -1.87 -11.48
C SER A 60 -4.07 -0.71 -10.52
N GLU A 61 -4.09 0.54 -11.01
CA GLU A 61 -4.38 1.74 -10.22
C GLU A 61 -5.80 1.69 -9.64
N ILE A 62 -6.81 1.39 -10.46
CA ILE A 62 -8.17 1.14 -9.99
C ILE A 62 -8.19 0.00 -8.95
N GLY A 63 -7.30 -0.97 -9.11
CA GLY A 63 -7.14 -2.10 -8.20
C GLY A 63 -6.81 -1.66 -6.78
N VAL A 64 -5.80 -0.83 -6.63
CA VAL A 64 -5.38 -0.31 -5.32
C VAL A 64 -6.48 0.55 -4.71
N ILE A 65 -7.13 1.40 -5.51
CA ILE A 65 -8.26 2.23 -5.08
C ILE A 65 -9.39 1.36 -4.50
N ILE A 66 -9.77 0.27 -5.20
CA ILE A 66 -10.82 -0.66 -4.73
C ILE A 66 -10.39 -1.39 -3.45
N LEU A 67 -9.14 -1.82 -3.36
CA LEU A 67 -8.61 -2.50 -2.17
C LEU A 67 -8.67 -1.58 -0.95
N MET A 68 -8.26 -0.32 -1.11
CA MET A 68 -8.27 0.67 -0.04
C MET A 68 -9.68 1.12 0.33
N PHE A 69 -10.59 1.22 -0.64
CA PHE A 69 -12.01 1.41 -0.36
C PHE A 69 -12.58 0.27 0.48
N GLY A 70 -12.27 -0.97 0.11
CA GLY A 70 -12.66 -2.16 0.88
C GLY A 70 -12.08 -2.19 2.29
N ALA A 71 -10.84 -1.74 2.48
CA ALA A 71 -10.24 -1.58 3.79
C ALA A 71 -10.96 -0.52 4.63
N GLY A 72 -11.30 0.62 4.03
CA GLY A 72 -12.08 1.67 4.68
C GLY A 72 -13.47 1.20 5.10
N LEU A 73 -14.17 0.41 4.25
CA LEU A 73 -15.46 -0.20 4.59
C LEU A 73 -15.36 -1.15 5.79
N GLY A 74 -14.25 -1.88 5.92
CA GLY A 74 -13.98 -2.81 7.03
C GLY A 74 -13.46 -2.16 8.29
N THR A 75 -13.21 -0.84 8.29
CA THR A 75 -12.59 -0.12 9.41
C THR A 75 -13.64 0.66 10.21
N SER A 76 -13.56 0.54 11.55
CA SER A 76 -14.38 1.35 12.44
C SER A 76 -13.74 2.73 12.68
N ILE A 77 -14.52 3.81 12.51
CA ILE A 77 -14.09 5.18 12.85
C ILE A 77 -13.65 5.27 14.31
N THR A 78 -14.29 4.52 15.20
CA THR A 78 -13.98 4.51 16.63
C THR A 78 -12.60 3.91 16.89
N ASP A 79 -12.28 2.80 16.22
CA ASP A 79 -10.99 2.13 16.36
C ASP A 79 -9.87 2.97 15.76
N LEU A 80 -10.13 3.61 14.62
CA LEU A 80 -9.18 4.54 14.00
C LEU A 80 -8.88 5.74 14.92
N LYS A 81 -9.90 6.30 15.59
CA LYS A 81 -9.69 7.39 16.56
C LYS A 81 -8.88 6.94 17.79
N ARG A 82 -9.12 5.71 18.27
CA ARG A 82 -8.34 5.15 19.39
C ARG A 82 -6.88 4.90 19.01
N ALA A 83 -6.62 4.44 17.79
CA ALA A 83 -5.29 4.18 17.28
C ALA A 83 -4.52 5.47 16.92
N GLY A 84 -5.18 6.61 16.69
CA GLY A 84 -4.63 7.79 16.02
C GLY A 84 -3.26 8.26 16.51
N LEU A 85 -3.08 8.55 17.81
CA LEU A 85 -1.78 9.00 18.35
C LEU A 85 -0.74 7.86 18.33
N LYS A 86 -1.14 6.64 18.68
CA LYS A 86 -0.27 5.47 18.63
C LYS A 86 0.20 5.22 17.19
N ALA A 87 -0.72 5.25 16.23
CA ALA A 87 -0.44 5.09 14.82
C ALA A 87 0.52 6.17 14.29
N PHE A 88 0.36 7.42 14.73
CA PHE A 88 1.28 8.51 14.38
C PHE A 88 2.70 8.26 14.90
N ILE A 89 2.86 7.80 16.12
CA ILE A 89 4.18 7.46 16.70
C ILE A 89 4.80 6.30 15.94
N ILE A 90 4.04 5.24 15.66
CA ILE A 90 4.49 4.06 14.91
C ILE A 90 4.95 4.47 13.50
N ALA A 91 4.15 5.24 12.78
CA ALA A 91 4.48 5.71 11.43
C ALA A 91 5.71 6.63 11.45
N THR A 92 5.79 7.56 12.39
CA THR A 92 6.93 8.50 12.49
C THR A 92 8.24 7.76 12.69
N ILE A 93 8.31 6.82 13.63
CA ILE A 93 9.52 6.02 13.87
C ILE A 93 9.76 5.11 12.65
N GLY A 94 8.69 4.56 12.06
CA GLY A 94 8.72 3.74 10.85
C GLY A 94 9.17 4.50 9.59
N VAL A 95 9.16 5.82 9.59
CA VAL A 95 9.73 6.69 8.53
C VAL A 95 11.17 7.07 8.86
N ILE A 96 11.44 7.49 10.09
CA ILE A 96 12.78 7.99 10.50
C ILE A 96 13.84 6.90 10.37
N VAL A 97 13.56 5.67 10.83
CA VAL A 97 14.55 4.58 10.82
C VAL A 97 14.96 4.20 9.39
N PRO A 98 14.05 3.91 8.43
CA PRO A 98 14.44 3.66 7.05
C PRO A 98 15.12 4.85 6.37
N LEU A 99 14.68 6.09 6.69
CA LEU A 99 15.30 7.31 6.15
C LEU A 99 16.77 7.40 6.50
N ILE A 100 17.11 7.21 7.78
CA ILE A 100 18.50 7.25 8.27
C ILE A 100 19.32 6.11 7.65
N VAL A 101 18.79 4.88 7.64
CA VAL A 101 19.53 3.72 7.12
C VAL A 101 19.74 3.86 5.60
N GLY A 102 18.73 4.33 4.87
CA GLY A 102 18.87 4.58 3.43
C GLY A 102 19.87 5.67 3.11
N TYR A 103 19.91 6.75 3.92
CA TYR A 103 20.92 7.79 3.82
C TYR A 103 22.34 7.23 4.02
N ILE A 104 22.53 6.39 5.02
CA ILE A 104 23.84 5.75 5.31
C ILE A 104 24.24 4.82 4.15
N ILE A 105 23.33 3.97 3.66
CA ILE A 105 23.59 3.08 2.52
C ILE A 105 23.98 3.90 1.28
N GLY A 106 23.24 4.97 1.00
CA GLY A 106 23.54 5.89 -0.10
C GLY A 106 24.97 6.45 0.00
N GLY A 107 25.43 6.82 1.19
CA GLY A 107 26.76 7.36 1.43
C GLY A 107 27.93 6.43 1.08
N PHE A 108 27.70 5.11 0.99
CA PHE A 108 28.71 4.15 0.53
C PHE A 108 28.82 4.05 -1.00
N TYR A 109 27.76 4.39 -1.72
CA TYR A 109 27.66 4.16 -3.17
C TYR A 109 27.57 5.45 -3.99
N ASN A 110 27.11 6.53 -3.41
CA ASN A 110 26.92 7.81 -4.08
C ASN A 110 27.92 8.83 -3.57
N VAL A 111 28.90 9.14 -4.39
CA VAL A 111 30.00 10.05 -4.06
C VAL A 111 29.96 11.26 -4.99
N GLY A 112 29.83 12.45 -4.44
CA GLY A 112 29.81 13.69 -5.20
C GLY A 112 29.39 14.90 -4.37
N PRO A 113 29.48 16.11 -4.90
CA PRO A 113 29.20 17.34 -4.13
C PRO A 113 27.76 17.44 -3.64
N GLU A 114 26.80 16.86 -4.36
CA GLU A 114 25.39 16.81 -3.98
C GLU A 114 24.94 15.38 -3.56
N ALA A 115 25.89 14.49 -3.29
CA ALA A 115 25.62 13.10 -2.91
C ALA A 115 24.69 12.99 -1.70
N TRP A 116 24.73 13.93 -0.77
CA TRP A 116 23.87 13.96 0.42
C TRP A 116 22.37 14.01 0.07
N LEU A 117 21.98 14.76 -1.00
CA LEU A 117 20.60 14.79 -1.48
C LEU A 117 20.17 13.44 -2.08
N GLY A 118 21.03 12.85 -2.91
CA GLY A 118 20.77 11.51 -3.47
C GLY A 118 20.67 10.43 -2.38
N ASN A 119 21.53 10.52 -1.35
CA ASN A 119 21.47 9.63 -0.19
C ASN A 119 20.15 9.80 0.58
N LEU A 120 19.70 11.05 0.76
CA LEU A 120 18.43 11.35 1.40
C LEU A 120 17.25 10.81 0.55
N PHE A 121 17.33 10.93 -0.78
CA PHE A 121 16.36 10.36 -1.70
C PHE A 121 16.25 8.84 -1.56
N LEU A 122 17.39 8.15 -1.47
CA LEU A 122 17.40 6.70 -1.21
C LEU A 122 16.72 6.37 0.14
N GLY A 123 16.96 7.21 1.15
CA GLY A 123 16.24 7.12 2.42
C GLY A 123 14.73 7.23 2.25
N VAL A 124 14.26 8.23 1.50
CA VAL A 124 12.83 8.41 1.21
C VAL A 124 12.23 7.21 0.46
N ILE A 125 12.95 6.64 -0.51
CA ILE A 125 12.52 5.40 -1.19
C ILE A 125 12.29 4.27 -0.17
N LEU A 126 13.20 4.13 0.80
CA LEU A 126 13.09 3.11 1.84
C LEU A 126 12.01 3.41 2.90
N THR A 127 11.45 4.60 2.97
CA THR A 127 10.31 4.88 3.86
C THR A 127 8.99 4.39 3.30
N ALA A 128 8.80 4.43 1.99
CA ALA A 128 7.53 4.13 1.33
C ALA A 128 6.99 2.73 1.68
N THR A 129 5.72 2.64 2.05
CA THR A 129 5.04 1.37 2.37
C THR A 129 3.90 1.12 1.39
N SER A 130 3.66 -0.13 0.99
CA SER A 130 2.51 -0.52 0.19
C SER A 130 1.39 -1.06 1.08
N VAL A 131 0.40 -0.23 1.34
CA VAL A 131 -0.73 -0.58 2.21
C VAL A 131 -1.57 -1.70 1.61
N GLY A 132 -1.81 -1.69 0.29
CA GLY A 132 -2.67 -2.64 -0.40
C GLY A 132 -2.26 -4.10 -0.22
N ILE A 133 -0.96 -4.39 -0.25
CA ILE A 133 -0.42 -5.75 -0.07
C ILE A 133 -0.69 -6.28 1.34
N THR A 134 -0.39 -5.46 2.33
CA THR A 134 -0.58 -5.81 3.74
C THR A 134 -2.05 -5.97 4.08
N VAL A 135 -2.89 -5.05 3.62
CA VAL A 135 -4.35 -5.09 3.84
C VAL A 135 -4.96 -6.35 3.25
N GLU A 136 -4.64 -6.70 2.00
CA GLU A 136 -5.19 -7.90 1.37
C GLU A 136 -4.70 -9.17 2.06
N THR A 137 -3.43 -9.19 2.49
CA THR A 137 -2.88 -10.31 3.26
C THR A 137 -3.60 -10.49 4.60
N LEU A 138 -3.77 -9.40 5.38
CA LEU A 138 -4.48 -9.43 6.65
C LEU A 138 -5.95 -9.81 6.49
N LYS A 139 -6.59 -9.35 5.40
CA LYS A 139 -7.97 -9.70 5.06
C LYS A 139 -8.10 -11.18 4.68
N GLU A 140 -7.17 -11.73 3.89
CA GLU A 140 -7.15 -13.16 3.54
C GLU A 140 -6.94 -14.05 4.76
N MET A 141 -6.29 -13.52 5.80
CA MET A 141 -6.02 -14.21 7.08
C MET A 141 -7.08 -13.93 8.15
N ASP A 142 -8.13 -13.14 7.87
CA ASP A 142 -9.14 -12.65 8.82
C ASP A 142 -8.56 -11.90 10.04
N CYS A 143 -7.36 -11.26 9.85
CA CYS A 143 -6.64 -10.55 10.91
C CYS A 143 -6.75 -9.02 10.81
N LEU A 144 -7.47 -8.48 9.82
CA LEU A 144 -7.57 -7.04 9.60
C LEU A 144 -8.25 -6.30 10.76
N ALA A 145 -9.23 -6.92 11.39
CA ALA A 145 -9.99 -6.34 12.50
C ALA A 145 -9.34 -6.54 13.88
N THR A 146 -8.16 -7.17 13.95
CA THR A 146 -7.40 -7.30 15.20
C THR A 146 -6.83 -5.96 15.66
N GLU A 147 -6.43 -5.84 16.92
CA GLU A 147 -5.82 -4.60 17.44
C GLU A 147 -4.53 -4.24 16.65
N SER A 148 -3.68 -5.23 16.39
CA SER A 148 -2.48 -5.03 15.56
C SER A 148 -2.82 -4.74 14.10
N GLY A 149 -3.84 -5.38 13.51
CA GLY A 149 -4.31 -5.10 12.15
C GLY A 149 -4.81 -3.67 11.98
N ASN A 150 -5.64 -3.19 12.91
CA ASN A 150 -6.12 -1.81 12.95
C ASN A 150 -4.97 -0.80 13.16
N ALA A 151 -3.97 -1.14 14.00
CA ALA A 151 -2.80 -0.30 14.20
C ALA A 151 -1.94 -0.20 12.94
N ILE A 152 -1.73 -1.32 12.22
CA ILE A 152 -1.02 -1.35 10.93
C ILE A 152 -1.73 -0.46 9.92
N LEU A 153 -3.04 -0.62 9.77
CA LEU A 153 -3.84 0.14 8.80
C LEU A 153 -3.78 1.64 9.10
N ALA A 154 -3.98 2.03 10.36
CA ALA A 154 -3.92 3.42 10.77
C ALA A 154 -2.52 4.02 10.59
N ALA A 155 -1.46 3.26 10.95
CA ALA A 155 -0.08 3.69 10.77
C ALA A 155 0.29 3.84 9.29
N ALA A 156 -0.20 2.95 8.41
CA ALA A 156 0.07 2.99 6.99
C ALA A 156 -0.55 4.23 6.30
N VAL A 157 -1.78 4.61 6.66
CA VAL A 157 -2.40 5.86 6.17
C VAL A 157 -1.58 7.09 6.57
N ILE A 158 -1.03 7.10 7.79
CA ILE A 158 -0.18 8.20 8.24
C ILE A 158 1.20 8.14 7.56
N ASP A 159 1.75 6.95 7.34
CA ASP A 159 3.02 6.73 6.64
C ASP A 159 2.98 7.28 5.21
N ASP A 160 1.86 7.12 4.48
CA ASP A 160 1.66 7.70 3.15
C ASP A 160 1.78 9.24 3.19
N VAL A 161 1.14 9.87 4.17
CA VAL A 161 1.22 11.34 4.34
C VAL A 161 2.63 11.78 4.68
N LEU A 162 3.29 11.09 5.60
CA LEU A 162 4.67 11.37 5.98
C LEU A 162 5.63 11.15 4.81
N GLY A 163 5.39 10.12 3.99
CA GLY A 163 6.14 9.84 2.76
C GLY A 163 6.06 10.99 1.76
N ILE A 164 4.86 11.54 1.51
CA ILE A 164 4.65 12.71 0.65
C ILE A 164 5.38 13.93 1.22
N ILE A 165 5.31 14.16 2.53
CA ILE A 165 6.02 15.26 3.19
C ILE A 165 7.54 15.10 3.00
N CYS A 166 8.09 13.91 3.26
CA CYS A 166 9.52 13.64 3.07
C CYS A 166 9.94 13.85 1.61
N LEU A 167 9.19 13.30 0.66
CA LEU A 167 9.45 13.48 -0.77
C LEU A 167 9.43 14.96 -1.17
N THR A 168 8.43 15.71 -0.70
CA THR A 168 8.30 17.14 -0.99
C THR A 168 9.45 17.96 -0.42
N LEU A 169 9.85 17.67 0.83
CA LEU A 169 10.98 18.33 1.46
C LEU A 169 12.28 18.10 0.69
N VAL A 170 12.58 16.85 0.35
CA VAL A 170 13.82 16.50 -0.34
C VAL A 170 13.82 17.00 -1.79
N SER A 171 12.68 16.92 -2.49
CA SER A 171 12.52 17.49 -3.83
C SER A 171 12.65 19.02 -3.83
N GLY A 172 12.09 19.68 -2.81
CA GLY A 172 12.19 21.14 -2.68
C GLY A 172 13.59 21.65 -2.30
N MET A 173 14.43 20.81 -1.70
CA MET A 173 15.85 21.11 -1.49
C MET A 173 16.64 21.01 -2.80
N ALA A 174 16.19 20.17 -3.74
CA ALA A 174 16.81 20.00 -5.05
C ALA A 174 16.29 21.00 -6.09
N ASP A 175 15.02 21.36 -6.01
CA ASP A 175 14.32 22.24 -6.95
C ASP A 175 13.55 23.32 -6.18
N THR A 176 14.03 24.54 -6.26
CA THR A 176 13.42 25.71 -5.59
C THR A 176 12.04 26.10 -6.13
N SER A 177 11.60 25.49 -7.23
CA SER A 177 10.23 25.70 -7.76
C SER A 177 9.15 25.04 -6.91
N VAL A 178 9.52 24.10 -6.03
CA VAL A 178 8.58 23.39 -5.15
C VAL A 178 8.26 24.21 -3.91
N HIS A 179 7.03 24.69 -3.81
CA HIS A 179 6.54 25.43 -2.66
C HIS A 179 6.09 24.48 -1.52
N ILE A 180 7.00 24.09 -0.64
CA ILE A 180 6.76 23.17 0.49
C ILE A 180 5.55 23.60 1.33
N GLY A 181 5.44 24.90 1.66
CA GLY A 181 4.32 25.43 2.43
C GLY A 181 2.95 25.20 1.78
N MET A 182 2.88 25.28 0.44
CA MET A 182 1.65 25.02 -0.30
C MET A 182 1.26 23.54 -0.24
N VAL A 183 2.22 22.62 -0.31
CA VAL A 183 1.94 21.17 -0.22
C VAL A 183 1.46 20.81 1.18
N LEU A 184 2.13 21.30 2.23
CA LEU A 184 1.69 21.08 3.61
C LEU A 184 0.29 21.65 3.86
N LEU A 185 0.00 22.86 3.34
CA LEU A 185 -1.34 23.45 3.42
C LEU A 185 -2.38 22.57 2.74
N LYS A 186 -2.12 22.06 1.54
CA LYS A 186 -3.02 21.18 0.81
C LYS A 186 -3.30 19.88 1.59
N ILE A 187 -2.29 19.27 2.20
CA ILE A 187 -2.46 18.08 3.04
C ILE A 187 -3.40 18.37 4.22
N VAL A 188 -3.16 19.47 4.94
CA VAL A 188 -4.04 19.88 6.05
C VAL A 188 -5.46 20.14 5.57
N LEU A 189 -5.61 20.85 4.45
CA LEU A 189 -6.92 21.12 3.85
C LEU A 189 -7.66 19.85 3.42
N PHE A 190 -6.93 18.83 2.92
CA PHE A 190 -7.52 17.53 2.61
C PHE A 190 -8.12 16.86 3.84
N PHE A 191 -7.39 16.81 4.97
CA PHE A 191 -7.92 16.20 6.19
C PHE A 191 -9.09 16.99 6.79
N VAL A 192 -9.04 18.32 6.73
CA VAL A 192 -10.19 19.17 7.12
C VAL A 192 -11.39 18.87 6.20
N PHE A 193 -11.18 18.84 4.89
CA PHE A 193 -12.20 18.46 3.92
C PHE A 193 -12.76 17.06 4.20
N ALA A 194 -11.89 16.07 4.43
CA ALA A 194 -12.27 14.69 4.73
C ALA A 194 -13.18 14.59 5.98
N VAL A 195 -12.87 15.35 7.04
CA VAL A 195 -13.69 15.38 8.27
C VAL A 195 -15.00 16.11 8.03
N VAL A 196 -14.97 17.32 7.47
CA VAL A 196 -16.16 18.16 7.29
C VAL A 196 -17.10 17.55 6.23
N ALA A 197 -16.59 17.32 5.02
CA ALA A 197 -17.38 16.72 3.95
C ALA A 197 -17.81 15.30 4.31
N GLY A 198 -16.93 14.52 4.96
CA GLY A 198 -17.23 13.19 5.43
C GLY A 198 -18.41 13.12 6.37
N TYR A 199 -18.51 14.05 7.32
CA TYR A 199 -19.66 14.13 8.23
C TYR A 199 -20.98 14.39 7.49
N PHE A 200 -20.99 15.35 6.57
CA PHE A 200 -22.20 15.67 5.78
C PHE A 200 -22.56 14.54 4.80
N LEU A 201 -21.57 13.98 4.14
CA LEU A 201 -21.77 12.88 3.18
C LEU A 201 -22.25 11.61 3.87
N HIS A 202 -21.71 11.29 5.06
CA HIS A 202 -22.17 10.16 5.85
C HIS A 202 -23.67 10.30 6.16
N LYS A 203 -24.10 11.46 6.68
CA LYS A 203 -25.53 11.74 6.92
C LYS A 203 -26.38 11.71 5.65
N ALA A 204 -25.85 12.20 4.53
CA ALA A 204 -26.56 12.17 3.26
C ALA A 204 -26.74 10.73 2.74
N PHE A 205 -25.72 9.88 2.87
CA PHE A 205 -25.81 8.45 2.53
C PHE A 205 -26.77 7.71 3.44
N GLU A 206 -26.71 7.96 4.76
CA GLU A 206 -27.60 7.36 5.75
C GLU A 206 -29.06 7.73 5.43
N PHE A 207 -29.36 9.02 5.26
CA PHE A 207 -30.67 9.51 4.88
C PHE A 207 -31.18 8.91 3.57
N TRP A 208 -30.32 8.85 2.54
CA TRP A 208 -30.71 8.29 1.24
C TRP A 208 -30.95 6.79 1.33
N PHE A 209 -30.12 6.05 2.06
CA PHE A 209 -30.27 4.61 2.22
C PHE A 209 -31.54 4.23 3.02
N GLU A 210 -31.95 5.05 3.99
CA GLU A 210 -33.16 4.83 4.78
C GLU A 210 -34.44 5.15 4.00
N HIS A 211 -34.42 6.16 3.14
CA HIS A 211 -35.62 6.64 2.45
C HIS A 211 -35.83 6.04 1.05
N ASP A 212 -34.87 5.28 0.52
CA ASP A 212 -35.01 4.62 -0.79
C ASP A 212 -35.78 3.29 -0.65
N SER A 213 -37.10 3.39 -0.51
CA SER A 213 -38.02 2.22 -0.45
C SER A 213 -38.19 1.51 -1.79
N ARG A 214 -37.61 1.98 -2.89
CA ARG A 214 -37.79 1.45 -4.26
C ARG A 214 -36.79 0.37 -4.67
N GLY A 215 -36.07 -0.22 -3.72
CA GLY A 215 -35.62 -1.61 -3.80
C GLY A 215 -34.49 -1.95 -4.76
N GLY A 216 -33.59 -1.05 -5.07
CA GLY A 216 -32.43 -1.39 -5.90
C GLY A 216 -31.11 -1.47 -5.10
N LEU A 217 -30.91 -2.51 -4.28
CA LEU A 217 -29.66 -2.71 -3.53
C LEU A 217 -28.38 -2.53 -4.38
N GLN A 218 -28.45 -2.81 -5.69
CA GLN A 218 -27.34 -2.62 -6.64
C GLN A 218 -26.91 -1.15 -6.77
N ARG A 219 -27.84 -0.20 -6.62
CA ARG A 219 -27.55 1.24 -6.72
C ARG A 219 -26.58 1.68 -5.64
N TYR A 220 -26.70 1.13 -4.43
CA TYR A 220 -25.81 1.47 -3.31
C TYR A 220 -24.36 1.10 -3.61
N SER A 221 -24.11 -0.06 -4.22
CA SER A 221 -22.76 -0.47 -4.59
C SER A 221 -22.17 0.40 -5.69
N ILE A 222 -22.98 0.75 -6.72
CA ILE A 222 -22.52 1.58 -7.83
C ILE A 222 -22.17 2.99 -7.34
N THR A 223 -23.08 3.62 -6.57
CA THR A 223 -22.85 4.98 -6.05
C THR A 223 -21.71 5.03 -5.04
N SER A 224 -21.58 4.02 -4.18
CA SER A 224 -20.47 3.92 -3.24
C SER A 224 -19.13 3.76 -3.95
N PHE A 225 -19.09 2.97 -5.02
CA PHE A 225 -17.88 2.82 -5.83
C PHE A 225 -17.54 4.10 -6.61
N ALA A 226 -18.54 4.72 -7.26
CA ALA A 226 -18.34 6.01 -7.92
C ALA A 226 -17.85 7.09 -6.94
N PHE A 227 -18.39 7.09 -5.72
CA PHE A 227 -17.95 7.98 -4.66
C PHE A 227 -16.48 7.72 -4.26
N ALA A 228 -16.06 6.45 -4.16
CA ALA A 228 -14.67 6.11 -3.90
C ALA A 228 -13.71 6.65 -4.98
N LEU A 229 -14.07 6.50 -6.26
CA LEU A 229 -13.29 7.03 -7.38
C LEU A 229 -13.23 8.57 -7.37
N ILE A 230 -14.35 9.24 -7.06
CA ILE A 230 -14.40 10.69 -6.94
C ILE A 230 -13.51 11.18 -5.80
N MET A 231 -13.56 10.54 -4.63
CA MET A 231 -12.73 10.91 -3.48
C MET A 231 -11.24 10.65 -3.75
N ALA A 232 -10.90 9.55 -4.44
CA ALA A 232 -9.53 9.29 -4.91
C ALA A 232 -9.04 10.40 -5.84
N TYR A 233 -9.85 10.77 -6.85
CA TYR A 233 -9.54 11.87 -7.77
C TYR A 233 -9.38 13.21 -7.05
N ILE A 234 -10.29 13.55 -6.12
CA ILE A 234 -10.21 14.80 -5.35
C ILE A 234 -8.92 14.83 -4.52
N ALA A 235 -8.58 13.73 -3.83
CA ALA A 235 -7.36 13.64 -3.03
C ALA A 235 -6.11 13.94 -3.86
N GLU A 236 -5.96 13.28 -5.00
CA GLU A 236 -4.79 13.41 -5.87
C GLU A 236 -4.78 14.74 -6.63
N ALA A 237 -5.85 15.04 -7.38
CA ALA A 237 -5.87 16.18 -8.31
C ALA A 237 -5.90 17.55 -7.62
N PHE A 238 -6.62 17.69 -6.51
CA PHE A 238 -6.77 18.98 -5.84
C PHE A 238 -5.82 19.18 -4.67
N PHE A 239 -5.58 18.10 -3.91
CA PHE A 239 -4.81 18.20 -2.68
C PHE A 239 -3.40 17.61 -2.80
N GLY A 240 -3.10 16.81 -3.84
CA GLY A 240 -1.81 16.13 -4.00
C GLY A 240 -1.55 15.10 -2.89
N VAL A 241 -2.63 14.56 -2.32
CA VAL A 241 -2.61 13.44 -1.37
C VAL A 241 -2.92 12.17 -2.16
N ALA A 242 -2.24 11.07 -1.84
CA ALA A 242 -2.41 9.82 -2.57
C ALA A 242 -3.90 9.44 -2.74
N ASP A 243 -4.29 9.04 -3.95
CA ASP A 243 -5.63 8.62 -4.36
C ASP A 243 -6.17 7.49 -3.47
N ILE A 244 -5.30 6.57 -3.07
CA ILE A 244 -5.59 5.47 -2.14
C ILE A 244 -6.11 5.99 -0.79
N THR A 245 -5.57 7.10 -0.28
CA THR A 245 -6.03 7.74 0.97
C THR A 245 -7.44 8.31 0.80
N GLY A 246 -7.72 8.96 -0.33
CA GLY A 246 -9.06 9.45 -0.66
C GLY A 246 -10.09 8.33 -0.73
N SER A 247 -9.73 7.22 -1.36
CA SER A 247 -10.57 6.03 -1.47
C SER A 247 -10.82 5.35 -0.11
N PHE A 248 -9.79 5.24 0.73
CA PHE A 248 -9.92 4.74 2.11
C PHE A 248 -10.90 5.60 2.93
N VAL A 249 -10.77 6.93 2.85
CA VAL A 249 -11.69 7.87 3.52
C VAL A 249 -13.12 7.68 3.02
N ALA A 250 -13.33 7.48 1.71
CA ALA A 250 -14.65 7.18 1.17
C ALA A 250 -15.25 5.90 1.77
N GLY A 251 -14.45 4.84 1.90
CA GLY A 251 -14.85 3.60 2.56
C GLY A 251 -15.22 3.83 4.02
N LEU A 252 -14.42 4.61 4.74
CA LEU A 252 -14.65 4.97 6.13
C LEU A 252 -15.94 5.78 6.34
N ILE A 253 -16.29 6.68 5.41
CA ILE A 253 -17.54 7.44 5.45
C ILE A 253 -18.76 6.51 5.35
N ILE A 254 -18.66 5.45 4.53
CA ILE A 254 -19.76 4.50 4.32
C ILE A 254 -19.78 3.39 5.38
N SER A 255 -18.68 3.11 6.07
CA SER A 255 -18.54 1.98 7.01
C SER A 255 -19.58 1.97 8.11
N GLY A 256 -20.02 3.13 8.60
CA GLY A 256 -21.06 3.26 9.63
C GLY A 256 -22.51 3.12 9.14
N THR A 257 -22.75 2.96 7.83
CA THR A 257 -24.10 2.87 7.27
C THR A 257 -24.65 1.45 7.31
N GLN A 258 -26.00 1.30 7.40
CA GLN A 258 -26.68 0.00 7.42
C GLN A 258 -26.40 -0.84 6.15
N GLN A 259 -26.09 -0.21 5.03
CA GLN A 259 -25.85 -0.88 3.74
C GLN A 259 -24.39 -1.30 3.55
N CYS A 260 -23.50 -0.94 4.47
CA CYS A 260 -22.07 -1.26 4.39
C CYS A 260 -21.80 -2.76 4.14
N PRO A 261 -22.43 -3.73 4.83
CA PRO A 261 -22.17 -5.16 4.60
C PRO A 261 -22.53 -5.59 3.17
N TYR A 262 -23.59 -5.03 2.59
CA TYR A 262 -23.97 -5.30 1.21
C TYR A 262 -22.96 -4.73 0.21
N VAL A 263 -22.56 -3.47 0.39
CA VAL A 263 -21.54 -2.79 -0.44
C VAL A 263 -20.23 -3.58 -0.39
N THR A 264 -19.76 -3.92 0.81
CA THR A 264 -18.52 -4.68 1.04
C THR A 264 -18.54 -6.01 0.27
N LYS A 265 -19.64 -6.77 0.35
CA LYS A 265 -19.76 -8.04 -0.35
C LYS A 265 -19.70 -7.88 -1.88
N ARG A 266 -20.35 -6.85 -2.44
CA ARG A 266 -20.38 -6.63 -3.89
C ARG A 266 -19.05 -6.12 -4.43
N ILE A 267 -18.46 -5.14 -3.77
CA ILE A 267 -17.14 -4.61 -4.12
C ILE A 267 -16.08 -5.70 -3.98
N GLY A 268 -16.10 -6.48 -2.90
CA GLY A 268 -15.21 -7.60 -2.70
C GLY A 268 -15.28 -8.65 -3.82
N THR A 269 -16.46 -8.90 -4.39
CA THR A 269 -16.62 -9.82 -5.53
C THR A 269 -15.92 -9.31 -6.78
N VAL A 270 -16.12 -8.05 -7.15
CA VAL A 270 -15.48 -7.43 -8.33
C VAL A 270 -13.95 -7.36 -8.13
N SER A 271 -13.53 -6.96 -6.94
CA SER A 271 -12.12 -6.91 -6.56
C SER A 271 -11.47 -8.29 -6.74
N TYR A 272 -12.04 -9.33 -6.16
CA TYR A 272 -11.50 -10.69 -6.20
C TYR A 272 -11.42 -11.29 -7.60
N ILE A 273 -12.44 -11.07 -8.45
CA ILE A 273 -12.53 -11.73 -9.76
C ILE A 273 -11.56 -11.11 -10.77
N LEU A 274 -11.43 -9.81 -10.79
CA LEU A 274 -10.74 -9.10 -11.86
C LEU A 274 -9.57 -8.25 -11.35
N ILE A 275 -9.84 -7.42 -10.38
CA ILE A 275 -9.00 -6.28 -10.06
C ILE A 275 -7.76 -6.69 -9.25
N THR A 276 -7.97 -7.41 -8.15
CA THR A 276 -6.88 -7.88 -7.28
C THR A 276 -5.84 -8.74 -8.01
N PRO A 277 -6.23 -9.73 -8.85
CA PRO A 277 -5.27 -10.49 -9.63
C PRO A 277 -4.42 -9.64 -10.58
N ILE A 278 -5.03 -8.67 -11.27
CA ILE A 278 -4.30 -7.78 -12.19
C ILE A 278 -3.35 -6.88 -11.40
N PHE A 279 -3.79 -6.31 -10.28
CA PHE A 279 -2.94 -5.47 -9.44
C PHE A 279 -1.68 -6.20 -8.97
N PHE A 280 -1.82 -7.38 -8.36
CA PHE A 280 -0.65 -8.10 -7.86
C PHE A 280 0.25 -8.63 -8.99
N ALA A 281 -0.32 -9.11 -10.09
CA ALA A 281 0.47 -9.52 -11.26
C ALA A 281 1.23 -8.33 -11.87
N SER A 282 0.63 -7.13 -11.93
CA SER A 282 1.25 -5.95 -12.50
C SER A 282 2.57 -5.57 -11.79
N ILE A 283 2.66 -5.80 -10.48
CA ILE A 283 3.90 -5.57 -9.72
C ILE A 283 5.02 -6.48 -10.25
N GLY A 284 4.70 -7.75 -10.52
CA GLY A 284 5.65 -8.70 -11.11
C GLY A 284 6.01 -8.36 -12.56
N LEU A 285 5.05 -7.87 -13.36
CA LEU A 285 5.26 -7.48 -14.75
C LEU A 285 6.23 -6.30 -14.93
N LYS A 286 6.39 -5.45 -13.91
CA LYS A 286 7.34 -4.32 -13.93
C LYS A 286 8.80 -4.78 -13.89
N LEU A 287 9.06 -6.05 -13.57
CA LEU A 287 10.41 -6.59 -13.50
C LEU A 287 10.95 -6.84 -14.91
N SER A 288 12.11 -6.25 -15.22
CA SER A 288 12.83 -6.46 -16.49
C SER A 288 13.93 -7.51 -16.32
N PRO A 289 14.43 -8.12 -17.42
CA PRO A 289 15.60 -8.99 -17.37
C PRO A 289 16.82 -8.26 -16.77
N ILE A 290 17.49 -8.90 -15.82
CA ILE A 290 18.56 -8.28 -15.03
C ILE A 290 19.88 -8.97 -15.32
N HIS A 291 20.90 -8.18 -15.69
CA HIS A 291 22.27 -8.64 -15.74
C HIS A 291 22.96 -8.29 -14.41
N PHE A 292 23.20 -9.30 -13.59
CA PHE A 292 23.83 -9.10 -12.29
C PHE A 292 25.34 -8.95 -12.42
N THR A 293 25.85 -7.82 -11.93
CA THR A 293 27.27 -7.66 -11.57
C THR A 293 27.43 -7.91 -10.08
N GLY A 294 28.63 -8.21 -9.58
CA GLY A 294 28.86 -8.46 -8.16
C GLY A 294 28.47 -7.26 -7.27
N GLU A 295 28.74 -6.04 -7.73
CA GLU A 295 28.38 -4.80 -7.04
C GLU A 295 26.87 -4.59 -6.99
N LEU A 296 26.17 -4.80 -8.11
CA LEU A 296 24.73 -4.70 -8.20
C LEU A 296 24.02 -5.70 -7.29
N LEU A 297 24.55 -6.93 -7.22
CA LEU A 297 24.03 -7.98 -6.34
C LEU A 297 24.21 -7.60 -4.86
N ALA A 298 25.39 -7.12 -4.48
CA ALA A 298 25.67 -6.69 -3.11
C ALA A 298 24.72 -5.54 -2.69
N LEU A 299 24.57 -4.51 -3.51
CA LEU A 299 23.65 -3.39 -3.26
C LEU A 299 22.20 -3.86 -3.16
N THR A 300 21.78 -4.78 -4.03
CA THR A 300 20.42 -5.35 -3.99
C THR A 300 20.17 -6.08 -2.68
N LEU A 301 21.10 -6.93 -2.25
CA LEU A 301 20.97 -7.66 -0.99
C LEU A 301 20.92 -6.72 0.22
N ILE A 302 21.77 -5.71 0.24
CA ILE A 302 21.78 -4.68 1.31
C ILE A 302 20.44 -3.96 1.35
N LEU A 303 19.90 -3.53 0.21
CA LEU A 303 18.59 -2.85 0.16
C LEU A 303 17.44 -3.77 0.54
N CYS A 304 17.45 -5.05 0.13
CA CYS A 304 16.44 -6.01 0.54
C CYS A 304 16.44 -6.22 2.06
N ILE A 305 17.61 -6.40 2.66
CA ILE A 305 17.75 -6.56 4.11
C ILE A 305 17.33 -5.28 4.84
N ALA A 306 17.79 -4.11 4.36
CA ALA A 306 17.41 -2.84 4.93
C ALA A 306 15.91 -2.58 4.83
N ALA A 307 15.28 -2.92 3.69
CA ALA A 307 13.84 -2.78 3.48
C ALA A 307 13.02 -3.52 4.55
N VAL A 308 13.44 -4.73 4.92
CA VAL A 308 12.77 -5.56 5.92
C VAL A 308 13.09 -5.09 7.34
N LEU A 309 14.39 -5.03 7.69
CA LEU A 309 14.80 -4.77 9.06
C LEU A 309 14.42 -3.39 9.56
N THR A 310 14.53 -2.37 8.71
CA THR A 310 14.22 -0.98 9.13
C THR A 310 12.76 -0.78 9.51
N LYS A 311 11.84 -1.45 8.81
CA LYS A 311 10.42 -1.38 9.14
C LYS A 311 10.07 -2.26 10.35
N ILE A 312 10.61 -3.47 10.45
CA ILE A 312 10.40 -4.31 11.66
C ILE A 312 10.90 -3.57 12.90
N VAL A 313 12.11 -3.03 12.84
CA VAL A 313 12.69 -2.30 13.98
C VAL A 313 11.97 -0.98 14.21
N GLY A 314 11.77 -0.15 13.17
CA GLY A 314 11.15 1.17 13.31
C GLY A 314 9.72 1.11 13.80
N CYS A 315 8.85 0.42 13.08
CA CYS A 315 7.44 0.30 13.46
C CYS A 315 7.24 -0.59 14.69
N GLY A 316 8.05 -1.65 14.84
CA GLY A 316 8.04 -2.50 16.03
C GLY A 316 8.42 -1.74 17.30
N LEU A 317 9.48 -0.92 17.28
CA LEU A 317 9.83 -0.02 18.39
C LEU A 317 8.71 0.98 18.68
N GLY A 318 8.09 1.54 17.62
CA GLY A 318 6.91 2.39 17.75
C GLY A 318 5.77 1.67 18.49
N GLY A 319 5.53 0.41 18.17
CA GLY A 319 4.56 -0.43 18.87
C GLY A 319 4.88 -0.61 20.35
N VAL A 320 6.11 -0.95 20.68
CA VAL A 320 6.58 -1.09 22.07
C VAL A 320 6.41 0.23 22.86
N ILE A 321 6.80 1.36 22.27
CA ILE A 321 6.63 2.70 22.88
C ILE A 321 5.16 3.01 23.13
N CYS A 322 4.27 2.56 22.27
CA CYS A 322 2.83 2.72 22.39
C CYS A 322 2.15 1.67 23.30
N HIS A 323 2.95 0.89 24.04
CA HIS A 323 2.48 -0.16 24.96
C HIS A 323 1.69 -1.31 24.31
N TYR A 324 1.96 -1.60 23.04
CA TYR A 324 1.53 -2.87 22.44
C TYR A 324 2.38 -4.04 22.98
N SER A 325 1.81 -5.23 23.01
CA SER A 325 2.56 -6.42 23.40
C SER A 325 3.76 -6.65 22.46
N LYS A 326 4.73 -7.46 22.86
CA LYS A 326 5.87 -7.80 21.98
C LYS A 326 5.41 -8.44 20.67
N GLU A 327 4.41 -9.31 20.76
CA GLU A 327 3.84 -10.00 19.60
C GLU A 327 3.13 -9.03 18.67
N GLN A 328 2.26 -8.18 19.20
CA GLN A 328 1.59 -7.11 18.45
C GLN A 328 2.61 -6.16 17.79
N SER A 329 3.66 -5.77 18.51
CA SER A 329 4.71 -4.90 18.00
C SER A 329 5.48 -5.53 16.83
N ILE A 330 5.74 -6.84 16.88
CA ILE A 330 6.36 -7.58 15.79
C ILE A 330 5.39 -7.67 14.59
N ARG A 331 4.10 -7.94 14.82
CA ARG A 331 3.05 -7.95 13.78
C ARG A 331 2.97 -6.60 13.08
N ILE A 332 2.96 -5.50 13.85
CA ILE A 332 2.97 -4.13 13.33
C ILE A 332 4.21 -3.89 12.47
N GLY A 333 5.40 -4.25 12.97
CA GLY A 333 6.64 -4.12 12.21
C GLY A 333 6.60 -4.93 10.90
N CYS A 334 6.15 -6.18 10.95
CA CYS A 334 6.03 -7.04 9.76
C CYS A 334 4.98 -6.52 8.76
N GLY A 335 3.87 -5.97 9.24
CA GLY A 335 2.83 -5.41 8.38
C GLY A 335 3.25 -4.16 7.61
N MET A 336 4.26 -3.46 8.07
CA MET A 336 4.76 -2.23 7.44
C MET A 336 5.96 -2.46 6.50
N ILE A 337 6.38 -3.72 6.25
CA ILE A 337 7.54 -4.03 5.39
C ILE A 337 7.26 -3.80 3.92
N SER A 338 6.05 -4.15 3.44
CA SER A 338 5.71 -4.17 2.01
C SER A 338 5.98 -2.83 1.34
N ARG A 339 6.58 -2.88 0.16
CA ARG A 339 6.80 -1.72 -0.70
C ARG A 339 6.07 -1.93 -2.02
N GLY A 340 5.66 -0.84 -2.68
CA GLY A 340 4.92 -0.91 -3.92
C GLY A 340 5.26 0.23 -4.87
N GLU A 341 4.24 0.69 -5.57
CA GLU A 341 4.30 1.73 -6.58
C GLU A 341 4.87 3.04 -6.05
N VAL A 342 4.57 3.43 -4.82
CA VAL A 342 5.06 4.69 -4.22
C VAL A 342 6.58 4.73 -4.19
N ALA A 343 7.25 3.63 -3.81
CA ALA A 343 8.72 3.55 -3.81
C ALA A 343 9.30 3.75 -5.22
N LEU A 344 8.63 3.22 -6.26
CA LEU A 344 9.04 3.38 -7.66
C LEU A 344 8.80 4.81 -8.16
N ILE A 345 7.68 5.44 -7.78
CA ILE A 345 7.40 6.86 -8.12
C ILE A 345 8.48 7.75 -7.52
N VAL A 346 8.83 7.53 -6.26
CA VAL A 346 9.92 8.27 -5.59
C VAL A 346 11.24 8.04 -6.30
N ALA A 347 11.59 6.79 -6.65
CA ALA A 347 12.82 6.48 -7.38
C ALA A 347 12.88 7.18 -8.74
N ASN A 348 11.78 7.13 -9.51
CA ASN A 348 11.68 7.81 -10.81
C ASN A 348 11.83 9.35 -10.67
N LYS A 349 11.23 9.93 -9.62
CA LYS A 349 11.39 11.35 -9.33
C LYS A 349 12.84 11.72 -9.01
N GLY A 350 13.52 10.90 -8.20
CA GLY A 350 14.94 11.08 -7.87
C GLY A 350 15.85 11.02 -9.09
N MET A 351 15.52 10.14 -10.07
CA MET A 351 16.22 10.09 -11.37
C MET A 351 15.96 11.31 -12.23
N ALA A 352 14.69 11.74 -12.33
CA ALA A 352 14.32 12.91 -13.12
C ALA A 352 15.02 14.19 -12.62
N LEU A 353 15.29 14.26 -11.33
CA LEU A 353 16.06 15.35 -10.69
C LEU A 353 17.58 15.14 -10.74
N HIS A 354 18.07 14.06 -11.39
CA HIS A 354 19.48 13.68 -11.44
C HIS A 354 20.16 13.47 -10.08
N LEU A 355 19.38 13.19 -9.04
CA LEU A 355 19.86 12.96 -7.67
C LEU A 355 20.16 11.50 -7.39
N LEU A 356 19.46 10.59 -8.07
CA LEU A 356 19.62 9.14 -7.90
C LEU A 356 20.39 8.56 -9.09
N PRO A 357 21.62 8.02 -8.89
CA PRO A 357 22.35 7.31 -9.92
C PRO A 357 21.58 6.10 -10.47
N GLN A 358 21.74 5.83 -11.78
CA GLN A 358 21.03 4.73 -12.45
C GLN A 358 21.31 3.36 -11.82
N ILE A 359 22.45 3.18 -11.18
CA ILE A 359 22.80 1.93 -10.50
C ILE A 359 21.78 1.53 -9.42
N PHE A 360 21.05 2.48 -8.83
CA PHE A 360 20.06 2.20 -7.77
C PHE A 360 18.72 1.69 -8.28
N ILE A 361 18.38 1.88 -9.56
CA ILE A 361 17.04 1.56 -10.10
C ILE A 361 16.73 0.08 -9.92
N THR A 362 17.60 -0.79 -10.44
CA THR A 362 17.42 -2.24 -10.39
C THR A 362 17.39 -2.77 -8.95
N PRO A 363 18.34 -2.41 -8.06
CA PRO A 363 18.27 -2.78 -6.65
C PRO A 363 17.01 -2.30 -5.93
N VAL A 364 16.54 -1.08 -6.20
CA VAL A 364 15.28 -0.58 -5.64
C VAL A 364 14.10 -1.41 -6.12
N LEU A 365 13.98 -1.64 -7.44
CA LEU A 365 12.91 -2.46 -8.00
C LEU A 365 12.90 -3.87 -7.42
N LEU A 366 14.08 -4.51 -7.29
CA LEU A 366 14.20 -5.83 -6.69
C LEU A 366 13.86 -5.82 -5.20
N SER A 367 14.23 -4.78 -4.47
CA SER A 367 13.87 -4.64 -3.04
C SER A 367 12.35 -4.45 -2.86
N VAL A 368 11.68 -3.75 -3.77
CA VAL A 368 10.21 -3.65 -3.81
C VAL A 368 9.59 -5.03 -3.98
N VAL A 369 9.98 -5.76 -5.03
CA VAL A 369 9.45 -7.12 -5.29
C VAL A 369 9.74 -8.07 -4.13
N PHE A 370 10.96 -8.05 -3.60
CA PHE A 370 11.35 -8.88 -2.47
C PHE A 370 10.50 -8.57 -1.22
N SER A 371 10.38 -7.30 -0.84
CA SER A 371 9.58 -6.90 0.33
C SER A 371 8.10 -7.25 0.15
N THR A 372 7.58 -7.14 -1.07
CA THR A 372 6.20 -7.51 -1.41
C THR A 372 5.94 -9.00 -1.23
N ILE A 373 6.89 -9.86 -1.60
CA ILE A 373 6.77 -11.32 -1.45
C ILE A 373 6.97 -11.74 0.02
N ILE A 374 7.96 -11.15 0.70
CA ILE A 374 8.32 -11.57 2.07
C ILE A 374 7.28 -11.14 3.11
N THR A 375 6.58 -10.02 2.89
CA THR A 375 5.60 -9.48 3.85
C THR A 375 4.46 -10.46 4.15
N PRO A 376 3.73 -11.02 3.16
CA PRO A 376 2.68 -12.01 3.44
C PRO A 376 3.20 -13.25 4.16
N ILE A 377 4.44 -13.67 3.85
CA ILE A 377 5.08 -14.83 4.48
C ILE A 377 5.36 -14.53 5.96
N LEU A 378 5.95 -13.38 6.26
CA LEU A 378 6.26 -12.99 7.64
C LEU A 378 4.98 -12.75 8.44
N LEU A 379 3.98 -12.07 7.87
CA LEU A 379 2.69 -11.88 8.52
C LEU A 379 2.07 -13.21 8.93
N LYS A 380 2.07 -14.19 8.01
CA LYS A 380 1.56 -15.51 8.33
C LYS A 380 2.32 -16.19 9.48
N ILE A 381 3.64 -16.04 9.54
CA ILE A 381 4.45 -16.62 10.61
C ILE A 381 4.10 -15.97 11.95
N VAL A 382 3.99 -14.64 12.00
CA VAL A 382 3.77 -13.90 13.26
C VAL A 382 2.33 -13.95 13.76
N TYR A 383 1.34 -14.21 12.87
CA TYR A 383 -0.06 -14.42 13.24
C TYR A 383 -0.42 -15.90 13.48
N LYS A 384 0.52 -16.82 13.38
CA LYS A 384 0.31 -18.27 13.53
C LYS A 384 0.19 -18.71 15.00
N HIS A 385 -0.29 -17.87 15.91
CA HIS A 385 -0.43 -18.23 17.33
C HIS A 385 -1.89 -18.62 17.66
N GLY A 386 -2.03 -19.53 18.67
CA GLY A 386 -3.23 -20.25 18.98
C GLY A 386 -4.36 -19.42 19.59
N ASP A 387 -5.45 -20.13 19.98
CA ASP A 387 -6.73 -19.62 20.48
C ASP A 387 -6.66 -18.69 21.71
N ASP A 388 -5.51 -18.58 22.38
CA ASP A 388 -5.29 -17.74 23.58
C ASP A 388 -4.67 -16.36 23.27
N ASP A 389 -4.55 -15.97 21.99
CA ASP A 389 -3.92 -14.70 21.61
C ASP A 389 -4.87 -13.52 21.94
N PRO A 390 -4.47 -12.56 22.79
CA PRO A 390 -5.30 -11.42 23.17
C PRO A 390 -5.73 -10.55 21.99
N ASP A 391 -5.03 -10.61 20.85
CA ASP A 391 -5.37 -9.90 19.61
C ASP A 391 -6.67 -10.43 18.98
N PHE A 392 -7.02 -11.70 19.20
CA PHE A 392 -8.22 -12.35 18.67
C PHE A 392 -9.39 -12.34 19.65
N ASN A 393 -9.16 -12.12 20.94
CA ASN A 393 -10.20 -12.15 21.96
C ASN A 393 -11.18 -10.96 21.90
N ILE A 394 -10.84 -9.89 21.19
CA ILE A 394 -11.71 -8.71 21.03
C ILE A 394 -12.89 -8.98 20.08
N GLN A 395 -12.76 -9.90 19.14
CA GLN A 395 -13.84 -10.26 18.21
C GLN A 395 -14.99 -11.03 18.87
N ASN A 396 -14.75 -11.72 20.00
CA ASN A 396 -15.73 -12.49 20.70
C ASN A 396 -16.49 -11.70 21.81
N ALA A 397 -16.12 -10.43 22.00
CA ALA A 397 -16.69 -9.57 23.06
C ALA A 397 -17.61 -8.45 22.54
N ALA A 398 -17.89 -8.38 21.24
CA ALA A 398 -18.77 -7.43 20.57
C ALA A 398 -19.91 -8.15 19.84
#